data_cf9ad86aad305712fe714470acc78a58
#
_entry.id   cf9ad86aad305712fe714470acc78a58
#
_cell.length_a   1.000
_cell.length_b   1.000
_cell.length_c   1.000
_cell.angle_alpha   90.00
_cell.angle_beta   90.00
_cell.angle_gamma   90.00
#
_symmetry.space_group_name_H-M   'P 1'
#
loop_
_entity.id
_entity.type
_entity.pdbx_description
1 polymer ?
#
loop_
_entity_poly.entity_id
_entity_poly.type
_entity_poly.pdbx_seq_one_letter_code
_entity_poly.pdbx_strand_id
1 'polypeptide(L)'
;MDGTFAKAKGGGDGIGCTRAGKGVKIMIMVDAKGLPVAAYSTTASRHESHLVQDLFEFMVSDELLQRLIGDKAYDDDKLDVKMEQWGVDMIAPNRSNRSQTQDKRKLPRYRNRWTVERTIAWLQHFKRLCIRWENSTAMFQGMLHLGCSILLIERVLG
;
A
#
# COMPACT_ATOMS: atom_id res chain seq x y z
N MET A 1 -5.79 1.61 1.81
CA MET A 1 -4.42 1.18 1.44
C MET A 1 -4.18 -0.27 1.80
N ASP A 2 -3.23 -0.92 1.12
CA ASP A 2 -2.79 -2.29 1.42
C ASP A 2 -1.40 -2.54 0.82
N GLY A 3 -0.75 -3.63 1.25
CA GLY A 3 0.55 -4.06 0.74
C GLY A 3 0.47 -5.41 0.04
N THR A 4 1.31 -5.62 -0.96
CA THR A 4 1.50 -6.93 -1.59
C THR A 4 2.97 -7.24 -1.80
N PHE A 5 3.29 -8.50 -2.04
CA PHE A 5 4.65 -8.99 -2.19
C PHE A 5 4.93 -9.39 -3.64
N ALA A 6 6.02 -8.89 -4.20
CA ALA A 6 6.55 -9.34 -5.48
C ALA A 6 7.86 -10.09 -5.27
N LYS A 7 7.89 -11.36 -5.69
CA LYS A 7 9.08 -12.21 -5.57
C LYS A 7 10.19 -11.71 -6.49
N ALA A 8 11.41 -11.58 -5.99
CA ALA A 8 12.57 -11.27 -6.83
C ALA A 8 13.21 -12.54 -7.39
N LYS A 9 13.39 -12.60 -8.71
CA LYS A 9 14.05 -13.71 -9.42
C LYS A 9 15.55 -13.48 -9.60
N GLY A 10 15.94 -12.22 -9.82
CA GLY A 10 17.35 -11.79 -9.90
C GLY A 10 17.86 -11.30 -8.55
N GLY A 11 19.10 -10.82 -8.54
CA GLY A 11 19.66 -10.01 -7.48
C GLY A 11 19.20 -8.56 -7.60
N GLY A 12 19.96 -7.66 -7.01
CA GLY A 12 19.76 -6.22 -7.13
C GLY A 12 19.52 -5.53 -5.79
N ASP A 13 19.33 -4.22 -5.85
CA ASP A 13 19.12 -3.39 -4.68
C ASP A 13 17.68 -3.50 -4.13
N GLY A 14 17.49 -3.11 -2.88
CA GLY A 14 16.17 -3.02 -2.25
C GLY A 14 15.42 -4.34 -2.11
N ILE A 15 16.09 -5.49 -2.20
CA ILE A 15 15.48 -6.81 -1.99
C ILE A 15 15.56 -7.18 -0.50
N GLY A 16 14.43 -7.59 0.07
CA GLY A 16 14.35 -8.08 1.44
C GLY A 16 13.96 -9.55 1.52
N CYS A 17 14.31 -10.19 2.65
CA CYS A 17 13.93 -11.55 2.94
C CYS A 17 12.68 -11.58 3.81
N THR A 18 11.72 -12.44 3.47
CA THR A 18 10.52 -12.75 4.24
C THR A 18 10.33 -14.25 4.32
N ARG A 19 9.30 -14.69 5.04
CA ARG A 19 8.88 -16.10 5.03
C ARG A 19 8.46 -16.59 3.64
N ALA A 20 7.98 -15.68 2.77
CA ALA A 20 7.61 -15.98 1.38
C ALA A 20 8.83 -16.00 0.43
N GLY A 21 10.04 -15.73 0.93
CA GLY A 21 11.28 -15.68 0.17
C GLY A 21 11.82 -14.27 -0.01
N LYS A 22 12.74 -14.13 -0.98
CA LYS A 22 13.35 -12.84 -1.34
C LYS A 22 12.43 -12.06 -2.28
N GLY A 23 12.26 -10.76 -2.02
CA GLY A 23 11.42 -9.93 -2.86
C GLY A 23 11.33 -8.47 -2.41
N VAL A 24 10.36 -7.80 -2.97
CA VAL A 24 10.01 -6.42 -2.65
C VAL A 24 8.56 -6.37 -2.18
N LYS A 25 8.27 -5.40 -1.35
CA LYS A 25 6.91 -5.04 -0.95
C LYS A 25 6.43 -3.88 -1.81
N ILE A 26 5.20 -3.99 -2.30
CA ILE A 26 4.49 -2.95 -3.02
C ILE A 26 3.40 -2.43 -2.08
N MET A 27 3.39 -1.14 -1.83
CA MET A 27 2.36 -0.44 -1.07
C MET A 27 1.47 0.34 -2.03
N ILE A 28 0.16 0.21 -1.90
CA ILE A 28 -0.81 0.89 -2.75
C ILE A 28 -1.83 1.62 -1.89
N MET A 29 -2.10 2.86 -2.25
CA MET A 29 -3.23 3.64 -1.76
C MET A 29 -4.18 3.92 -2.92
N VAL A 30 -5.47 3.77 -2.66
CA VAL A 30 -6.51 4.01 -3.67
C VAL A 30 -7.57 4.95 -3.13
N ASP A 31 -8.25 5.66 -4.02
CA ASP A 31 -9.44 6.43 -3.69
C ASP A 31 -10.67 5.52 -3.43
N ALA A 32 -11.82 6.12 -3.18
CA ALA A 32 -13.07 5.38 -2.93
C ALA A 32 -13.56 4.56 -4.14
N LYS A 33 -13.09 4.88 -5.36
CA LYS A 33 -13.43 4.16 -6.60
C LYS A 33 -12.44 3.04 -6.91
N GLY A 34 -11.31 2.99 -6.17
CA GLY A 34 -10.23 2.04 -6.38
C GLY A 34 -9.17 2.53 -7.38
N LEU A 35 -9.13 3.82 -7.66
CA LEU A 35 -8.07 4.40 -8.48
C LEU A 35 -6.79 4.56 -7.65
N PRO A 36 -5.62 4.14 -8.16
CA PRO A 36 -4.37 4.30 -7.44
C PRO A 36 -3.99 5.78 -7.31
N VAL A 37 -3.89 6.26 -6.07
CA VAL A 37 -3.49 7.63 -5.73
C VAL A 37 -2.07 7.73 -5.19
N ALA A 38 -1.52 6.61 -4.71
CA ALA A 38 -0.10 6.47 -4.38
C ALA A 38 0.35 5.03 -4.56
N ALA A 39 1.58 4.83 -5.03
CA ALA A 39 2.20 3.53 -5.18
C ALA A 39 3.69 3.61 -4.88
N TYR A 40 4.17 2.75 -3.99
CA TYR A 40 5.55 2.72 -3.53
C TYR A 40 6.07 1.30 -3.41
N SER A 41 7.29 1.06 -3.86
CA SER A 41 7.95 -0.23 -3.72
C SER A 41 9.21 -0.12 -2.85
N THR A 42 9.38 -1.08 -1.95
CA THR A 42 10.51 -1.10 -1.02
C THR A 42 10.92 -2.53 -0.67
N THR A 43 11.98 -2.66 0.12
CA THR A 43 12.42 -3.97 0.63
C THR A 43 11.30 -4.67 1.39
N ALA A 44 11.12 -5.98 1.13
CA ALA A 44 10.05 -6.75 1.73
C ALA A 44 10.18 -6.93 3.26
N SER A 45 11.36 -6.70 3.83
CA SER A 45 11.62 -6.86 5.27
C SER A 45 11.04 -5.74 6.14
N ARG A 46 10.68 -4.57 5.57
CA ARG A 46 10.10 -3.46 6.34
C ARG A 46 8.64 -3.74 6.71
N HIS A 47 8.27 -3.36 7.94
CA HIS A 47 6.88 -3.48 8.40
C HIS A 47 5.98 -2.44 7.73
N GLU A 48 4.74 -2.81 7.41
CA GLU A 48 3.82 -1.97 6.62
C GLU A 48 3.45 -0.66 7.32
N SER A 49 3.25 -0.66 8.64
CA SER A 49 2.92 0.55 9.40
C SER A 49 4.00 1.64 9.27
N HIS A 50 5.27 1.25 9.08
CA HIS A 50 6.37 2.20 8.88
C HIS A 50 6.43 2.76 7.46
N LEU A 51 5.74 2.12 6.50
CA LEU A 51 5.77 2.50 5.09
C LEU A 51 4.64 3.47 4.72
N VAL A 52 3.68 3.67 5.62
CA VAL A 52 2.55 4.58 5.35
C VAL A 52 3.03 5.99 5.07
N GLN A 53 4.02 6.48 5.81
CA GLN A 53 4.57 7.81 5.63
C GLN A 53 5.29 7.96 4.29
N ASP A 54 6.15 6.97 3.97
CA ASP A 54 6.85 6.94 2.68
C ASP A 54 5.82 6.94 1.52
N LEU A 55 4.68 6.27 1.71
CA LEU A 55 3.62 6.21 0.69
C LEU A 55 3.00 7.58 0.40
N PHE A 56 2.90 8.47 1.41
CA PHE A 56 2.40 9.83 1.20
C PHE A 56 3.31 10.67 0.29
N GLU A 57 4.62 10.40 0.27
CA GLU A 57 5.57 11.08 -0.63
C GLU A 57 5.31 10.76 -2.11
N PHE A 58 4.60 9.66 -2.39
CA PHE A 58 4.24 9.20 -3.75
C PHE A 58 2.80 9.51 -4.14
N MET A 59 2.10 10.37 -3.40
CA MET A 59 0.75 10.78 -3.76
C MET A 59 0.77 11.63 -5.03
N VAL A 60 -0.16 11.32 -5.94
CA VAL A 60 -0.34 12.06 -7.21
C VAL A 60 -1.25 13.29 -7.06
N SER A 61 -1.84 13.50 -5.89
CA SER A 61 -2.74 14.61 -5.60
C SER A 61 -2.33 15.30 -4.31
N ASP A 62 -2.38 16.64 -4.31
CA ASP A 62 -2.18 17.46 -3.12
C ASP A 62 -3.45 17.55 -2.24
N GLU A 63 -4.54 16.87 -2.62
CA GLU A 63 -5.75 16.85 -1.81
C GLU A 63 -5.50 16.13 -0.49
N LEU A 64 -5.86 16.80 0.61
CA LEU A 64 -5.73 16.25 1.95
C LEU A 64 -6.64 15.04 2.13
N LEU A 65 -6.06 13.90 2.42
CA LEU A 65 -6.80 12.70 2.80
C LEU A 65 -7.50 12.95 4.14
N GLN A 66 -8.81 12.79 4.17
CA GLN A 66 -9.55 12.84 5.43
C GLN A 66 -9.50 11.51 6.20
N ARG A 67 -9.38 10.40 5.46
CA ARG A 67 -9.45 9.03 6.04
C ARG A 67 -8.59 8.07 5.26
N LEU A 68 -7.94 7.19 6.00
CA LEU A 68 -7.14 6.11 5.45
C LEU A 68 -7.61 4.77 6.05
N ILE A 69 -7.97 3.82 5.19
CA ILE A 69 -8.43 2.50 5.61
C ILE A 69 -7.31 1.49 5.36
N GLY A 70 -6.94 0.75 6.39
CA GLY A 70 -5.93 -0.32 6.32
C GLY A 70 -6.39 -1.59 7.04
N ASP A 71 -5.61 -2.67 6.92
CA ASP A 71 -5.87 -3.91 7.65
C ASP A 71 -5.35 -3.85 9.10
N LYS A 72 -5.39 -5.00 9.81
CA LYS A 72 -4.88 -5.11 11.18
C LYS A 72 -3.38 -4.84 11.33
N ALA A 73 -2.59 -4.91 10.24
CA ALA A 73 -1.17 -4.61 10.28
C ALA A 73 -0.91 -3.12 10.56
N TYR A 74 -1.89 -2.28 10.26
CA TYR A 74 -1.83 -0.83 10.49
C TYR A 74 -2.41 -0.38 11.85
N ASP A 75 -2.80 -1.32 12.70
CA ASP A 75 -3.22 -1.03 14.08
C ASP A 75 -1.99 -0.78 14.96
N ASP A 76 -1.53 0.47 14.96
CA ASP A 76 -0.31 0.94 15.61
C ASP A 76 -0.54 2.33 16.20
N ASP A 77 -0.38 2.47 17.54
CA ASP A 77 -0.64 3.74 18.25
C ASP A 77 0.25 4.88 17.77
N LYS A 78 1.50 4.59 17.39
CA LYS A 78 2.42 5.61 16.86
C LYS A 78 1.99 6.09 15.51
N LEU A 79 1.48 5.19 14.67
CA LEU A 79 0.92 5.53 13.37
C LEU A 79 -0.35 6.37 13.54
N ASP A 80 -1.24 5.99 14.45
CA ASP A 80 -2.50 6.72 14.71
C ASP A 80 -2.23 8.16 15.13
N VAL A 81 -1.33 8.37 16.12
CA VAL A 81 -0.93 9.73 16.58
C VAL A 81 -0.38 10.56 15.41
N LYS A 82 0.43 9.95 14.55
CA LYS A 82 1.02 10.65 13.42
C LYS A 82 0.00 11.02 12.35
N MET A 83 -0.92 10.10 12.04
CA MET A 83 -2.02 10.36 11.10
C MET A 83 -2.93 11.46 11.64
N GLU A 84 -3.24 11.48 12.93
CA GLU A 84 -4.01 12.52 13.57
C GLU A 84 -3.34 13.91 13.46
N GLN A 85 -2.00 13.99 13.63
CA GLN A 85 -1.24 15.22 13.40
C GLN A 85 -1.35 15.74 11.96
N TRP A 86 -1.56 14.86 11.00
CA TRP A 86 -1.79 15.21 9.59
C TRP A 86 -3.27 15.42 9.25
N GLY A 87 -4.16 15.34 10.25
CA GLY A 87 -5.60 15.46 10.06
C GLY A 87 -6.26 14.26 9.37
N VAL A 88 -5.58 13.10 9.36
CA VAL A 88 -6.04 11.88 8.71
C VAL A 88 -6.61 10.91 9.74
N ASP A 89 -7.88 10.53 9.59
CA ASP A 89 -8.56 9.53 10.42
C ASP A 89 -8.14 8.11 9.96
N MET A 90 -7.26 7.44 10.74
CA MET A 90 -6.82 6.09 10.43
C MET A 90 -7.85 5.05 10.89
N ILE A 91 -8.32 4.20 9.97
CA ILE A 91 -9.31 3.16 10.22
C ILE A 91 -8.68 1.78 9.98
N ALA A 92 -8.30 1.11 11.06
CA ALA A 92 -7.82 -0.27 11.04
C ALA A 92 -8.48 -1.08 12.17
N PRO A 93 -8.83 -2.36 11.96
CA PRO A 93 -9.35 -3.20 13.03
C PRO A 93 -8.27 -3.47 14.08
N ASN A 94 -8.67 -3.59 15.33
CA ASN A 94 -7.74 -3.92 16.41
C ASN A 94 -7.08 -5.28 16.19
N ARG A 95 -5.78 -5.38 16.51
CA ARG A 95 -5.06 -6.65 16.58
C ARG A 95 -5.59 -7.49 17.72
N SER A 96 -5.63 -8.82 17.54
CA SER A 96 -6.13 -9.74 18.56
C SER A 96 -5.29 -9.78 19.87
N ASN A 97 -4.04 -9.36 19.80
CA ASN A 97 -3.11 -9.32 20.92
C ASN A 97 -3.03 -7.93 21.60
N ARG A 98 -3.94 -7.02 21.25
CA ARG A 98 -3.98 -5.68 21.84
C ARG A 98 -4.64 -5.73 23.23
N SER A 99 -4.01 -5.13 24.24
CA SER A 99 -4.53 -5.06 25.61
C SER A 99 -5.65 -4.02 25.78
N GLN A 100 -5.61 -2.96 24.96
CA GLN A 100 -6.63 -1.91 24.96
C GLN A 100 -7.14 -1.72 23.52
N THR A 101 -8.47 -1.69 23.36
CA THR A 101 -9.11 -1.44 22.07
C THR A 101 -9.40 0.05 21.91
N GLN A 102 -9.31 0.53 20.67
CA GLN A 102 -9.68 1.91 20.34
C GLN A 102 -11.19 1.95 20.02
N ASP A 103 -12.00 2.37 20.97
CA ASP A 103 -13.46 2.24 20.91
C ASP A 103 -14.17 3.21 19.93
N LYS A 104 -13.46 4.15 19.31
CA LYS A 104 -14.07 5.19 18.46
C LYS A 104 -13.87 5.00 16.95
N ARG A 105 -13.30 3.88 16.52
CA ARG A 105 -13.01 3.63 15.09
C ARG A 105 -14.29 3.39 14.29
N LYS A 106 -14.40 4.03 13.12
CA LYS A 106 -15.54 3.89 12.21
C LYS A 106 -15.45 2.58 11.39
N LEU A 107 -15.40 1.44 12.09
CA LEU A 107 -15.26 0.09 11.51
C LEU A 107 -16.25 -0.24 10.38
N PRO A 108 -17.51 0.25 10.33
CA PRO A 108 -18.38 0.00 9.19
C PRO A 108 -17.77 0.41 7.84
N ARG A 109 -16.87 1.40 7.82
CA ARG A 109 -16.14 1.81 6.61
C ARG A 109 -15.04 0.85 6.20
N TYR A 110 -14.59 -0.03 7.09
CA TYR A 110 -13.56 -1.03 6.82
C TYR A 110 -13.95 -1.99 5.70
N ARG A 111 -15.24 -2.28 5.51
CA ARG A 111 -15.70 -3.10 4.37
C ARG A 111 -15.35 -2.51 3.00
N ASN A 112 -15.02 -1.23 2.90
CA ASN A 112 -14.57 -0.62 1.64
C ASN A 112 -13.11 -1.01 1.29
N ARG A 113 -12.42 -1.76 2.16
CA ARG A 113 -11.06 -2.24 1.91
C ARG A 113 -10.95 -3.12 0.66
N TRP A 114 -12.02 -3.82 0.27
CA TRP A 114 -12.04 -4.61 -0.95
C TRP A 114 -11.64 -3.82 -2.22
N THR A 115 -11.80 -2.48 -2.21
CA THR A 115 -11.43 -1.62 -3.35
C THR A 115 -9.92 -1.66 -3.63
N VAL A 116 -9.08 -1.61 -2.59
CA VAL A 116 -7.62 -1.71 -2.76
C VAL A 116 -7.19 -3.13 -3.14
N GLU A 117 -7.82 -4.15 -2.57
CA GLU A 117 -7.56 -5.55 -2.94
C GLU A 117 -7.84 -5.79 -4.42
N ARG A 118 -8.95 -5.25 -4.94
CA ARG A 118 -9.29 -5.29 -6.35
C ARG A 118 -8.23 -4.60 -7.22
N THR A 119 -7.75 -3.43 -6.83
CA THR A 119 -6.73 -2.70 -7.58
C THR A 119 -5.41 -3.45 -7.58
N ILE A 120 -5.01 -4.05 -6.46
CA ILE A 120 -3.85 -4.93 -6.39
C ILE A 120 -4.03 -6.12 -7.35
N ALA A 121 -5.20 -6.75 -7.39
CA ALA A 121 -5.48 -7.85 -8.32
C ALA A 121 -5.33 -7.40 -9.78
N TRP A 122 -5.80 -6.21 -10.15
CA TRP A 122 -5.59 -5.66 -11.50
C TRP A 122 -4.11 -5.41 -11.80
N LEU A 123 -3.35 -4.82 -10.88
CA LEU A 123 -1.91 -4.62 -11.05
C LEU A 123 -1.15 -5.95 -11.21
N GLN A 124 -1.62 -7.02 -10.58
CA GLN A 124 -1.03 -8.36 -10.70
C GLN A 124 -1.28 -9.02 -12.07
N HIS A 125 -2.15 -8.49 -12.93
CA HIS A 125 -2.22 -8.91 -14.34
C HIS A 125 -0.95 -8.50 -15.11
N PHE A 126 -0.25 -7.46 -14.68
CA PHE A 126 1.08 -7.13 -15.18
C PHE A 126 2.11 -8.07 -14.54
N LYS A 127 2.49 -9.12 -15.26
CA LYS A 127 3.40 -10.18 -14.74
C LYS A 127 4.72 -9.66 -14.16
N ARG A 128 5.20 -8.50 -14.66
CA ARG A 128 6.38 -7.80 -14.14
C ARG A 128 6.19 -7.28 -12.72
N LEU A 129 4.96 -7.00 -12.30
CA LEU A 129 4.64 -6.58 -10.93
C LEU A 129 4.45 -7.75 -9.98
N CYS A 130 4.16 -8.96 -10.50
CA CYS A 130 4.11 -10.18 -9.68
C CYS A 130 5.50 -10.72 -9.35
N ILE A 131 6.44 -10.59 -10.30
CA ILE A 131 7.81 -11.09 -10.18
C ILE A 131 8.75 -9.98 -10.65
N ARG A 132 9.58 -9.53 -9.74
CA ARG A 132 10.62 -8.54 -10.05
C ARG A 132 11.81 -9.24 -10.72
N TRP A 133 12.12 -8.78 -11.93
CA TRP A 133 13.30 -9.17 -12.70
C TRP A 133 14.35 -8.07 -12.73
N GLU A 134 13.95 -6.85 -12.41
CA GLU A 134 14.78 -5.65 -12.44
C GLU A 134 15.80 -5.68 -11.29
N ASN A 135 17.06 -5.40 -11.61
CA ASN A 135 18.12 -5.27 -10.61
C ASN A 135 18.01 -3.93 -9.84
N SER A 136 17.49 -2.89 -10.48
CA SER A 136 17.29 -1.58 -9.86
C SER A 136 15.91 -1.41 -9.25
N THR A 137 15.85 -0.93 -8.02
CA THR A 137 14.60 -0.54 -7.34
C THR A 137 13.88 0.58 -8.11
N ALA A 138 14.64 1.56 -8.63
CA ALA A 138 14.06 2.65 -9.40
C ALA A 138 13.36 2.16 -10.69
N MET A 139 13.92 1.18 -11.39
CA MET A 139 13.29 0.58 -12.56
C MET A 139 12.00 -0.17 -12.19
N PHE A 140 12.00 -0.92 -11.11
CA PHE A 140 10.80 -1.61 -10.65
C PHE A 140 9.73 -0.61 -10.19
N GLN A 141 10.12 0.47 -9.50
CA GLN A 141 9.22 1.57 -9.14
C GLN A 141 8.61 2.22 -10.40
N GLY A 142 9.40 2.46 -11.44
CA GLY A 142 8.91 2.96 -12.73
C GLY A 142 7.89 2.03 -13.38
N MET A 143 8.12 0.70 -13.35
CA MET A 143 7.14 -0.29 -13.84
C MET A 143 5.85 -0.28 -13.02
N LEU A 144 5.94 -0.09 -11.70
CA LEU A 144 4.77 0.06 -10.83
C LEU A 144 3.96 1.31 -11.19
N HIS A 145 4.62 2.45 -11.35
CA HIS A 145 3.96 3.70 -11.76
C HIS A 145 3.32 3.57 -13.15
N LEU A 146 3.99 2.91 -14.10
CA LEU A 146 3.42 2.65 -15.43
C LEU A 146 2.15 1.81 -15.33
N GLY A 147 2.16 0.74 -14.53
CA GLY A 147 0.96 -0.08 -14.28
C GLY A 147 -0.19 0.73 -13.68
N CYS A 148 0.10 1.57 -12.68
CA CYS A 148 -0.89 2.47 -12.09
C CYS A 148 -1.43 3.47 -13.13
N SER A 149 -0.57 4.04 -13.97
CA SER A 149 -0.97 4.99 -15.03
C SER A 149 -1.89 4.33 -16.05
N ILE A 150 -1.63 3.09 -16.47
CA ILE A 150 -2.50 2.34 -17.37
C ILE A 150 -3.88 2.17 -16.75
N LEU A 151 -3.97 1.75 -15.47
CA LEU A 151 -5.26 1.62 -14.78
C LEU A 151 -6.01 2.93 -14.69
N LEU A 152 -5.32 4.06 -14.45
CA LEU A 152 -5.93 5.38 -14.43
C LEU A 152 -6.48 5.78 -15.80
N ILE A 153 -5.69 5.58 -16.85
CA ILE A 153 -6.08 5.90 -18.24
C ILE A 153 -7.31 5.08 -18.67
N GLU A 154 -7.32 3.77 -18.42
CA GLU A 154 -8.45 2.89 -18.72
C GLU A 154 -9.74 3.32 -18.00
N ARG A 155 -9.63 3.94 -16.83
CA ARG A 155 -10.78 4.41 -16.05
C ARG A 155 -11.26 5.81 -16.43
N VAL A 156 -10.39 6.62 -17.00
CA VAL A 156 -10.72 7.98 -17.44
C VAL A 156 -11.27 7.98 -18.88
N LEU A 157 -10.73 7.11 -19.72
CA LEU A 157 -11.07 7.05 -21.16
C LEU A 157 -12.14 5.99 -21.50
N GLY A 158 -12.36 5.02 -20.66
CA GLY A 158 -13.33 3.92 -20.84
C GLY A 158 -14.53 4.05 -19.99
#